data_2c90d3b6531d74cc23795f58a6438b87
#
_entry.id   2c90d3b6531d74cc23795f58a6438b87
#
_cell.length_a   1.000
_cell.length_b   1.000
_cell.length_c   1.000
_cell.angle_alpha   90.00
_cell.angle_beta   90.00
_cell.angle_gamma   90.00
#
_symmetry.space_group_name_H-M   'P 1'
#
loop_
_entity.id
_entity.type
_entity.pdbx_description
1 polymer ?
#
loop_
_entity_poly.entity_id
_entity_poly.type
_entity_poly.pdbx_seq_one_letter_code
_entity_poly.pdbx_strand_id
1 'polypeptide(L)'
;MRILIKISSVICLLIITNTVYSKTIQIDFTPYETYSIEVAHIDVGETIEWLPNADHNVEFLGGPNMNYLPEKSEFNEFYSVNFDTPGVYLYHCTPHGNMGMLGLVIVGNNFNNLKDIEEIKLSPVAKSVLQKLIKISKSNL
;
A
#
# COMPACT_ATOMS: atom_id res chain seq x y z
N MET A 1 53.95 33.07 38.62
CA MET A 1 53.76 32.25 37.43
C MET A 1 52.35 31.68 37.49
N ARG A 2 51.39 32.23 36.69
CA ARG A 2 49.97 31.77 36.67
C ARG A 2 49.83 30.80 35.54
N ILE A 3 49.53 29.55 35.89
CA ILE A 3 49.22 28.47 34.89
C ILE A 3 47.77 28.65 34.51
N LEU A 4 47.54 29.07 33.26
CA LEU A 4 46.20 29.08 32.63
C LEU A 4 45.87 27.68 32.12
N ILE A 5 45.01 26.97 32.84
CA ILE A 5 44.45 25.70 32.37
C ILE A 5 43.34 26.03 31.36
N LYS A 6 43.60 25.79 30.07
CA LYS A 6 42.56 25.82 29.02
C LYS A 6 41.71 24.56 29.12
N ILE A 7 40.48 24.68 29.62
CA ILE A 7 39.50 23.63 29.58
C ILE A 7 38.93 23.60 28.15
N SER A 8 39.34 22.61 27.37
CA SER A 8 38.77 22.34 26.06
C SER A 8 37.46 21.58 26.26
N SER A 9 36.35 22.28 26.07
CA SER A 9 35.02 21.67 26.12
C SER A 9 34.78 20.88 24.82
N VAL A 10 34.89 19.55 24.89
CA VAL A 10 34.52 18.67 23.79
C VAL A 10 32.99 18.52 23.82
N ILE A 11 32.31 19.25 22.96
CA ILE A 11 30.87 19.07 22.73
C ILE A 11 30.68 17.78 21.92
N CYS A 12 30.30 16.70 22.60
CA CYS A 12 29.94 15.45 21.95
C CYS A 12 28.54 15.62 21.33
N LEU A 13 28.47 15.85 20.00
CA LEU A 13 27.21 15.92 19.24
C LEU A 13 26.63 14.51 19.11
N LEU A 14 25.67 14.16 19.97
CA LEU A 14 24.91 12.94 19.86
C LEU A 14 24.00 13.03 18.62
N ILE A 15 24.42 12.42 17.51
CA ILE A 15 23.56 12.21 16.34
C ILE A 15 22.59 11.10 16.68
N ILE A 16 21.36 11.47 17.03
CA ILE A 16 20.25 10.52 17.19
C ILE A 16 19.81 10.12 15.78
N THR A 17 20.29 8.98 15.30
CA THR A 17 19.79 8.37 14.07
C THR A 17 18.42 7.75 14.35
N ASN A 18 17.36 8.43 13.97
CA ASN A 18 16.02 7.83 13.95
C ASN A 18 16.01 6.78 12.83
N THR A 19 16.07 5.50 13.19
CA THR A 19 15.81 4.41 12.27
C THR A 19 14.29 4.40 12.01
N VAL A 20 13.89 4.91 10.83
CA VAL A 20 12.51 4.75 10.35
C VAL A 20 12.31 3.26 10.05
N TYR A 21 11.54 2.59 10.88
CA TYR A 21 11.19 1.19 10.66
C TYR A 21 10.03 1.16 9.65
N SER A 22 10.31 0.78 8.41
CA SER A 22 9.28 0.58 7.40
C SER A 22 8.49 -0.69 7.74
N LYS A 23 7.18 -0.56 7.94
CA LYS A 23 6.29 -1.68 8.21
C LYS A 23 5.99 -2.44 6.92
N THR A 24 5.92 -3.77 7.03
CA THR A 24 5.47 -4.65 5.96
C THR A 24 4.16 -5.32 6.37
N ILE A 25 3.16 -5.27 5.49
CA ILE A 25 1.89 -5.96 5.66
C ILE A 25 1.84 -7.13 4.68
N GLN A 26 1.47 -8.31 5.18
CA GLN A 26 1.25 -9.49 4.34
C GLN A 26 -0.24 -9.66 4.06
N ILE A 27 -0.58 -9.92 2.79
CA ILE A 27 -1.93 -10.22 2.31
C ILE A 27 -1.92 -11.62 1.72
N ASP A 28 -2.87 -12.43 2.13
CA ASP A 28 -3.12 -13.76 1.62
C ASP A 28 -4.41 -13.77 0.77
N PHE A 29 -4.65 -14.87 0.10
CA PHE A 29 -5.86 -15.11 -0.68
C PHE A 29 -6.78 -16.05 0.08
N THR A 30 -8.07 -15.76 0.07
CA THR A 30 -9.05 -16.57 0.79
C THR A 30 -9.74 -17.57 -0.13
N PRO A 31 -10.34 -18.64 0.40
CA PRO A 31 -11.15 -19.57 -0.40
C PRO A 31 -12.45 -18.98 -0.99
N TYR A 32 -12.76 -17.72 -0.63
CA TYR A 32 -13.98 -17.02 -1.03
C TYR A 32 -13.76 -16.00 -2.16
N GLU A 33 -12.70 -16.14 -2.94
CA GLU A 33 -12.32 -15.21 -4.01
C GLU A 33 -12.16 -13.77 -3.49
N THR A 34 -11.52 -13.62 -2.32
CA THR A 34 -11.19 -12.33 -1.72
C THR A 34 -9.74 -12.30 -1.24
N TYR A 35 -9.22 -11.12 -1.04
CA TYR A 35 -7.97 -10.92 -0.31
C TYR A 35 -8.23 -10.95 1.20
N SER A 36 -7.30 -11.46 1.98
CA SER A 36 -7.41 -11.52 3.46
C SER A 36 -7.52 -10.12 4.08
N ILE A 37 -6.95 -9.11 3.39
CA ILE A 37 -7.09 -7.69 3.69
C ILE A 37 -7.54 -7.01 2.39
N GLU A 38 -8.82 -6.66 2.30
CA GLU A 38 -9.39 -6.00 1.12
C GLU A 38 -9.15 -4.49 1.11
N VAL A 39 -8.91 -3.87 2.29
CA VAL A 39 -8.58 -2.45 2.43
C VAL A 39 -7.39 -2.33 3.38
N ALA A 40 -6.24 -1.94 2.86
CA ALA A 40 -5.03 -1.70 3.63
C ALA A 40 -4.76 -0.20 3.76
N HIS A 41 -4.57 0.29 4.99
CA HIS A 41 -4.07 1.63 5.28
C HIS A 41 -2.60 1.53 5.65
N ILE A 42 -1.75 2.24 4.93
CA ILE A 42 -0.31 2.24 5.14
C ILE A 42 0.26 3.66 5.08
N ASP A 43 1.42 3.84 5.69
CA ASP A 43 2.19 5.06 5.55
C ASP A 43 3.03 5.04 4.27
N VAL A 44 3.46 6.23 3.82
CA VAL A 44 4.37 6.37 2.68
C VAL A 44 5.69 5.66 2.98
N GLY A 45 6.15 4.84 2.04
CA GLY A 45 7.38 4.04 2.18
C GLY A 45 7.17 2.66 2.79
N GLU A 46 5.95 2.31 3.20
CA GLU A 46 5.64 0.94 3.66
C GLU A 46 5.44 -0.02 2.49
N THR A 47 5.51 -1.31 2.79
CA THR A 47 5.48 -2.39 1.81
C THR A 47 4.29 -3.31 2.05
N ILE A 48 3.65 -3.75 0.98
CA ILE A 48 2.71 -4.86 1.00
C ILE A 48 3.30 -6.04 0.25
N GLU A 49 3.15 -7.21 0.84
CA GLU A 49 3.56 -8.50 0.30
C GLU A 49 2.33 -9.37 0.11
N TRP A 50 2.13 -9.89 -1.11
CA TRP A 50 1.12 -10.91 -1.39
C TRP A 50 1.77 -12.27 -1.44
N LEU A 51 1.20 -13.22 -0.70
CA LEU A 51 1.73 -14.58 -0.61
C LEU A 51 1.43 -15.36 -1.91
N PRO A 52 2.26 -16.37 -2.27
CA PRO A 52 2.01 -17.18 -3.47
C PRO A 52 0.65 -17.88 -3.45
N ASN A 53 -0.04 -17.89 -4.59
CA ASN A 53 -1.27 -18.64 -4.80
C ASN A 53 -1.39 -19.10 -6.26
N ALA A 54 -1.80 -20.33 -6.49
CA ALA A 54 -1.88 -20.91 -7.83
C ALA A 54 -3.04 -20.36 -8.67
N ASP A 55 -4.12 -19.88 -8.02
CA ASP A 55 -5.35 -19.47 -8.65
C ASP A 55 -5.56 -17.96 -8.69
N HIS A 56 -4.71 -17.21 -7.98
CA HIS A 56 -4.86 -15.77 -7.79
C HIS A 56 -3.56 -15.01 -8.06
N ASN A 57 -3.73 -13.78 -8.50
CA ASN A 57 -2.64 -12.82 -8.72
C ASN A 57 -3.07 -11.39 -8.33
N VAL A 58 -2.17 -10.44 -8.55
CA VAL A 58 -2.38 -9.00 -8.27
C VAL A 58 -2.13 -8.20 -9.54
N GLU A 59 -3.13 -7.46 -9.99
CA GLU A 59 -3.03 -6.53 -11.11
C GLU A 59 -3.62 -5.18 -10.70
N PHE A 60 -2.79 -4.13 -10.74
CA PHE A 60 -3.25 -2.78 -10.41
C PHE A 60 -4.04 -2.19 -11.58
N LEU A 61 -5.24 -1.68 -11.26
CA LEU A 61 -6.15 -1.02 -12.19
C LEU A 61 -6.07 0.49 -12.12
N GLY A 62 -5.61 1.03 -10.99
CA GLY A 62 -5.49 2.46 -10.78
C GLY A 62 -4.63 2.81 -9.57
N GLY A 63 -4.14 4.05 -9.58
CA GLY A 63 -3.31 4.62 -8.54
C GLY A 63 -3.19 6.13 -8.70
N PRO A 64 -2.41 6.81 -7.85
CA PRO A 64 -2.22 8.27 -7.94
C PRO A 64 -1.55 8.72 -9.23
N ASN A 65 -0.85 7.82 -9.92
CA ASN A 65 -0.34 8.04 -11.27
C ASN A 65 -0.72 6.86 -12.17
N MET A 66 -1.72 7.05 -13.02
CA MET A 66 -2.25 6.01 -13.90
C MET A 66 -1.26 5.51 -14.97
N ASN A 67 -0.18 6.26 -15.24
CA ASN A 67 0.84 5.86 -16.22
C ASN A 67 1.96 5.02 -15.59
N TYR A 68 2.02 4.93 -14.28
CA TYR A 68 3.08 4.25 -13.53
C TYR A 68 2.48 3.41 -12.40
N LEU A 69 1.73 2.39 -12.79
CA LEU A 69 1.21 1.39 -11.86
C LEU A 69 2.26 0.31 -11.62
N PRO A 70 2.26 -0.33 -10.44
CA PRO A 70 3.08 -1.51 -10.20
C PRO A 70 2.81 -2.60 -11.26
N GLU A 71 3.84 -3.33 -11.64
CA GLU A 71 3.70 -4.43 -12.59
C GLU A 71 2.76 -5.52 -12.04
N LYS A 72 2.04 -6.18 -12.94
CA LYS A 72 1.19 -7.30 -12.57
C LYS A 72 2.02 -8.47 -12.06
N SER A 73 1.59 -9.10 -10.97
CA SER A 73 2.21 -10.34 -10.49
C SER A 73 1.85 -11.53 -11.38
N GLU A 74 2.74 -12.53 -11.40
CA GLU A 74 2.42 -13.84 -11.91
C GLU A 74 1.63 -14.68 -10.88
N PHE A 75 1.09 -15.82 -11.33
CA PHE A 75 0.48 -16.79 -10.44
C PHE A 75 1.56 -17.58 -9.69
N ASN A 76 1.26 -17.98 -8.48
CA ASN A 76 2.12 -18.81 -7.64
C ASN A 76 3.49 -18.17 -7.32
N GLU A 77 3.55 -16.85 -7.37
CA GLU A 77 4.74 -16.08 -7.03
C GLU A 77 4.51 -15.23 -5.79
N PHE A 78 5.56 -15.04 -5.00
CA PHE A 78 5.64 -14.02 -3.97
C PHE A 78 5.73 -12.65 -4.64
N TYR A 79 4.83 -11.75 -4.30
CA TYR A 79 4.78 -10.43 -4.91
C TYR A 79 4.87 -9.33 -3.85
N SER A 80 5.72 -8.35 -4.07
CA SER A 80 5.98 -7.28 -3.11
C SER A 80 5.99 -5.92 -3.80
N VAL A 81 5.32 -4.93 -3.20
CA VAL A 81 5.29 -3.55 -3.66
C VAL A 81 5.59 -2.61 -2.49
N ASN A 82 6.57 -1.73 -2.68
CA ASN A 82 6.81 -0.59 -1.81
C ASN A 82 6.01 0.62 -2.33
N PHE A 83 5.27 1.29 -1.45
CA PHE A 83 4.40 2.42 -1.81
C PHE A 83 5.02 3.73 -1.34
N ASP A 84 5.70 4.43 -2.22
CA ASP A 84 6.36 5.71 -1.97
C ASP A 84 5.52 6.94 -2.34
N THR A 85 4.43 6.74 -3.07
CA THR A 85 3.54 7.81 -3.53
C THR A 85 2.19 7.74 -2.81
N PRO A 86 1.78 8.80 -2.09
CA PRO A 86 0.50 8.82 -1.38
C PRO A 86 -0.69 8.83 -2.35
N GLY A 87 -1.76 8.16 -1.95
CA GLY A 87 -3.00 8.08 -2.73
C GLY A 87 -3.70 6.74 -2.58
N VAL A 88 -4.77 6.57 -3.34
CA VAL A 88 -5.57 5.35 -3.40
C VAL A 88 -5.12 4.50 -4.58
N TYR A 89 -4.83 3.24 -4.33
CA TYR A 89 -4.54 2.23 -5.33
C TYR A 89 -5.64 1.19 -5.35
N LEU A 90 -6.13 0.87 -6.55
CA LEU A 90 -7.09 -0.22 -6.79
C LEU A 90 -6.38 -1.36 -7.51
N TYR A 91 -6.53 -2.57 -7.01
CA TYR A 91 -6.05 -3.78 -7.67
C TYR A 91 -7.11 -4.88 -7.66
N HIS A 92 -6.93 -5.87 -8.51
CA HIS A 92 -7.80 -7.04 -8.62
C HIS A 92 -7.01 -8.32 -8.87
N CYS A 93 -7.68 -9.45 -8.78
CA CYS A 93 -7.22 -10.70 -9.35
C CYS A 93 -7.65 -10.76 -10.82
N THR A 94 -6.74 -11.02 -11.75
CA THR A 94 -7.05 -11.00 -13.19
C THR A 94 -8.23 -11.91 -13.57
N PRO A 95 -8.30 -13.20 -13.16
CA PRO A 95 -9.44 -14.06 -13.50
C PRO A 95 -10.73 -13.76 -12.72
N HIS A 96 -10.63 -13.17 -11.50
CA HIS A 96 -11.77 -13.04 -10.58
C HIS A 96 -12.23 -11.59 -10.34
N GLY A 97 -11.54 -10.62 -10.92
CA GLY A 97 -11.85 -9.19 -10.74
C GLY A 97 -13.27 -8.83 -11.15
N ASN A 98 -13.79 -9.38 -12.25
CA ASN A 98 -15.16 -9.15 -12.71
C ASN A 98 -16.21 -9.72 -11.75
N MET A 99 -15.85 -10.68 -10.91
CA MET A 99 -16.69 -11.25 -9.85
C MET A 99 -16.56 -10.48 -8.52
N GLY A 100 -15.73 -9.45 -8.47
CA GLY A 100 -15.58 -8.58 -7.32
C GLY A 100 -14.35 -8.86 -6.44
N MET A 101 -13.38 -9.65 -6.91
CA MET A 101 -12.12 -9.85 -6.19
C MET A 101 -11.22 -8.62 -6.35
N LEU A 102 -11.45 -7.62 -5.51
CA LEU A 102 -10.78 -6.32 -5.51
C LEU A 102 -10.08 -6.06 -4.18
N GLY A 103 -9.06 -5.20 -4.23
CA GLY A 103 -8.42 -4.65 -3.04
C GLY A 103 -8.08 -3.17 -3.20
N LEU A 104 -8.09 -2.44 -2.10
CA LEU A 104 -7.65 -1.04 -2.00
C LEU A 104 -6.44 -0.91 -1.10
N VAL A 105 -5.49 -0.09 -1.51
CA VAL A 105 -4.40 0.40 -0.65
C VAL A 105 -4.54 1.91 -0.53
N ILE A 106 -4.64 2.40 0.70
CA ILE A 106 -4.69 3.82 1.02
C ILE A 106 -3.33 4.21 1.60
N VAL A 107 -2.56 4.97 0.85
CA VAL A 107 -1.19 5.37 1.22
C VAL A 107 -1.18 6.79 1.76
N GLY A 108 -0.65 6.98 2.96
CA GLY A 108 -0.51 8.29 3.59
C GLY A 108 -1.85 8.96 3.91
N ASN A 109 -2.90 8.19 4.11
CA ASN A 109 -4.27 8.69 4.35
C ASN A 109 -4.72 9.73 3.29
N ASN A 110 -4.32 9.54 2.05
CA ASN A 110 -4.55 10.47 0.94
C ASN A 110 -5.60 9.92 -0.02
N PHE A 111 -6.70 10.65 -0.21
CA PHE A 111 -7.82 10.31 -1.09
C PHE A 111 -7.96 11.24 -2.30
N ASN A 112 -6.93 12.04 -2.64
CA ASN A 112 -7.01 13.06 -3.67
C ASN A 112 -7.34 12.51 -5.06
N ASN A 113 -6.92 11.27 -5.36
CA ASN A 113 -7.20 10.58 -6.64
C ASN A 113 -8.42 9.64 -6.57
N LEU A 114 -9.22 9.68 -5.51
CA LEU A 114 -10.34 8.76 -5.33
C LEU A 114 -11.35 8.84 -6.48
N LYS A 115 -11.60 10.03 -7.02
CA LYS A 115 -12.51 10.21 -8.15
C LYS A 115 -12.05 9.44 -9.39
N ASP A 116 -10.75 9.45 -9.68
CA ASP A 116 -10.18 8.71 -10.81
C ASP A 116 -10.34 7.21 -10.62
N ILE A 117 -10.20 6.71 -9.38
CA ILE A 117 -10.46 5.31 -9.02
C ILE A 117 -11.93 4.96 -9.23
N GLU A 118 -12.86 5.83 -8.83
CA GLU A 118 -14.31 5.62 -9.00
C GLU A 118 -14.73 5.61 -10.48
N GLU A 119 -14.00 6.27 -11.37
CA GLU A 119 -14.27 6.35 -12.82
C GLU A 119 -13.74 5.13 -13.61
N ILE A 120 -12.94 4.24 -12.99
CA ILE A 120 -12.44 3.04 -13.64
C ILE A 120 -13.61 2.16 -14.11
N LYS A 121 -13.53 1.67 -15.35
CA LYS A 121 -14.53 0.77 -15.91
C LYS A 121 -14.42 -0.62 -15.29
N LEU A 122 -15.43 -1.03 -14.59
CA LEU A 122 -15.56 -2.33 -13.93
C LEU A 122 -16.88 -2.98 -14.30
N SER A 123 -17.00 -4.31 -14.08
CA SER A 123 -18.28 -4.99 -14.12
C SER A 123 -19.24 -4.41 -13.07
N PRO A 124 -20.56 -4.57 -13.21
CA PRO A 124 -21.52 -4.11 -12.19
C PRO A 124 -21.25 -4.68 -10.80
N VAL A 125 -20.85 -5.96 -10.71
CA VAL A 125 -20.50 -6.62 -9.46
C VAL A 125 -19.24 -5.99 -8.86
N ALA A 126 -18.17 -5.88 -9.63
CA ALA A 126 -16.93 -5.26 -9.19
C ALA A 126 -17.13 -3.79 -8.77
N LYS A 127 -17.97 -3.04 -9.49
CA LYS A 127 -18.32 -1.65 -9.14
C LYS A 127 -19.02 -1.55 -7.79
N SER A 128 -19.95 -2.47 -7.51
CA SER A 128 -20.63 -2.54 -6.20
C SER A 128 -19.65 -2.85 -5.08
N VAL A 129 -18.73 -3.80 -5.31
CA VAL A 129 -17.67 -4.12 -4.34
C VAL A 129 -16.76 -2.92 -4.11
N LEU A 130 -16.29 -2.24 -5.17
CA LEU A 130 -15.46 -1.04 -5.04
C LEU A 130 -16.13 0.02 -4.15
N GLN A 131 -17.42 0.30 -4.36
CA GLN A 131 -18.17 1.27 -3.53
C GLN A 131 -18.20 0.85 -2.06
N LYS A 132 -18.36 -0.44 -1.77
CA LYS A 132 -18.28 -0.99 -0.41
C LYS A 132 -16.89 -0.78 0.20
N LEU A 133 -15.82 -1.09 -0.54
CA LEU A 133 -14.45 -0.93 -0.07
C LEU A 133 -14.10 0.53 0.20
N ILE A 134 -14.54 1.46 -0.66
CA ILE A 134 -14.38 2.91 -0.45
C ILE A 134 -15.08 3.36 0.83
N LYS A 135 -16.29 2.87 1.10
CA LYS A 135 -17.00 3.18 2.34
C LYS A 135 -16.24 2.67 3.57
N ILE A 136 -15.70 1.44 3.51
CA ILE A 136 -14.89 0.86 4.57
C ILE A 136 -13.62 1.68 4.78
N SER A 137 -12.92 2.07 3.70
CA SER A 137 -11.69 2.84 3.79
C SER A 137 -11.84 4.19 4.49
N LYS A 138 -13.01 4.82 4.35
CA LYS A 138 -13.34 6.10 5.01
C LYS A 138 -13.83 5.94 6.45
N SER A 139 -14.32 4.77 6.84
CA SER A 139 -14.80 4.53 8.20
C SER A 139 -13.70 4.22 9.21
N ASN A 140 -12.49 3.94 8.73
CA ASN A 140 -11.32 3.63 9.56
C ASN A 140 -10.41 4.85 9.80
N LEU A 141 -10.95 6.06 9.58
CA LEU A 141 -10.25 7.34 9.79
C LEU A 141 -10.42 7.87 11.20
#